data_fcd9fe347a946703fce3dc56c8ed11fe
#
_entry.id   fcd9fe347a946703fce3dc56c8ed11fe
#
_cell.length_a   1.000
_cell.length_b   1.000
_cell.length_c   1.000
_cell.angle_alpha   90.00
_cell.angle_beta   90.00
_cell.angle_gamma   90.00
#
_symmetry.space_group_name_H-M   'P 1'
#
loop_
_entity.id
_entity.type
_entity.pdbx_description
1 polymer ?
#
loop_
_entity_poly.entity_id
_entity_poly.type
_entity_poly.pdbx_seq_one_letter_code
_entity_poly.pdbx_strand_id
1 'polypeptide(L)'
;MTPPPAAICVSELVKQFTAAAAPALDRLSFRVAPGSITGLVGPDGAGKTTLLRLLAGLLHPTQGTLTVGGLDPAQADPRLHEWIGYMPQKFGLYEDLTVAENLQLYADLRQIVGTEREQRMARLLAFTDLGRFTDRYAGQLSGGMKQKLGLACTLLGQPRILLLDEPGVGVDPLSRRELWKMVRELAAQGMTVVWSTAYLDEAELCDSVLLLNQGRLLASGTPAKLKAPLQGRCWYLAGFTVPRRPLLRQLLRRPEMIDGVIQGQMLRLVLTDTACCPPPAELNAGLHCHYLPAEPRLEDAFISLLGGGPGGDSALADLTADQHQVLGQGPVITAHELTKRFGSFLATDRVSFEVQRGEIFGLLGPNGAGKSTTFKMECGLLKASHGQAHVMGYPLDQSPSQARQQLGYMAQKFALYGQLTVAQNLAFFSGIYGLRGQRQAHKIAQMVEAFALAPYLPVLADTLPLGFKQRLALACAVMHEPPVLFLDEPTSGVDPATRREFWSHINGLADKGVTIMVTTHFMDEAEYCDRIAFIYRGRLLALGTPDELKARIASADCPAPSMEQAFIRLVEEAEPCP
;
A
#
# COMPACT_ATOMS: atom_id res chain seq x y z
N MET A 1 -39.74 -1.18 -15.10
CA MET A 1 -39.51 -0.84 -13.70
C MET A 1 -38.56 0.36 -13.68
N THR A 2 -38.98 1.49 -13.19
CA THR A 2 -38.09 2.63 -12.94
C THR A 2 -37.04 2.18 -11.92
N PRO A 3 -35.74 2.43 -12.16
CA PRO A 3 -34.72 2.07 -11.20
C PRO A 3 -34.99 2.78 -9.86
N PRO A 4 -34.71 2.14 -8.72
CA PRO A 4 -34.91 2.78 -7.43
C PRO A 4 -34.12 4.10 -7.37
N PRO A 5 -34.62 5.12 -6.65
CA PRO A 5 -33.93 6.40 -6.57
C PRO A 5 -32.52 6.20 -6.01
N ALA A 6 -31.51 6.74 -6.69
CA ALA A 6 -30.12 6.61 -6.25
C ALA A 6 -29.91 7.25 -4.87
N ALA A 7 -29.11 6.60 -4.02
CA ALA A 7 -28.76 7.15 -2.71
C ALA A 7 -27.87 8.40 -2.83
N ILE A 8 -27.01 8.46 -3.86
CA ILE A 8 -26.16 9.61 -4.19
C ILE A 8 -26.28 9.87 -5.69
N CYS A 9 -26.53 11.11 -6.08
CA CYS A 9 -26.48 11.57 -7.47
C CYS A 9 -25.52 12.75 -7.57
N VAL A 10 -24.61 12.69 -8.54
CA VAL A 10 -23.65 13.74 -8.86
C VAL A 10 -23.74 14.06 -10.34
N SER A 11 -23.81 15.34 -10.71
CA SER A 11 -23.91 15.79 -12.09
C SER A 11 -23.03 17.00 -12.32
N GLU A 12 -22.09 16.87 -13.28
CA GLU A 12 -21.14 17.92 -13.73
C GLU A 12 -20.43 18.62 -12.56
N LEU A 13 -20.08 17.87 -11.52
CA LEU A 13 -19.50 18.38 -10.28
C LEU A 13 -18.08 18.88 -10.49
N VAL A 14 -17.85 20.15 -10.16
CA VAL A 14 -16.52 20.78 -10.19
C VAL A 14 -16.18 21.31 -8.80
N LYS A 15 -14.95 21.06 -8.35
CA LYS A 15 -14.37 21.70 -7.17
C LYS A 15 -13.01 22.28 -7.48
N GLN A 16 -12.89 23.58 -7.31
CA GLN A 16 -11.65 24.34 -7.46
C GLN A 16 -11.42 25.15 -6.18
N PHE A 17 -10.21 25.07 -5.61
CA PHE A 17 -9.88 25.76 -4.36
C PHE A 17 -9.36 27.18 -4.60
N THR A 18 -8.60 27.39 -5.68
CA THR A 18 -8.10 28.71 -6.10
C THR A 18 -8.26 28.84 -7.61
N ALA A 19 -8.58 30.05 -8.08
CA ALA A 19 -8.83 30.29 -9.51
C ALA A 19 -7.63 29.96 -10.43
N ALA A 20 -6.42 30.02 -9.90
CA ALA A 20 -5.18 29.76 -10.65
C ALA A 20 -4.75 28.27 -10.67
N ALA A 21 -5.37 27.42 -9.85
CA ALA A 21 -5.03 26.00 -9.78
C ALA A 21 -5.92 25.15 -10.67
N ALA A 22 -5.44 24.00 -11.11
CA ALA A 22 -6.29 22.98 -11.73
C ALA A 22 -7.39 22.56 -10.75
N PRO A 23 -8.61 22.23 -11.25
CA PRO A 23 -9.70 21.79 -10.39
C PRO A 23 -9.34 20.47 -9.70
N ALA A 24 -9.66 20.35 -8.40
CA ALA A 24 -9.50 19.12 -7.64
C ALA A 24 -10.52 18.05 -8.08
N LEU A 25 -11.68 18.48 -8.61
CA LEU A 25 -12.68 17.65 -9.28
C LEU A 25 -13.14 18.40 -10.54
N ASP A 26 -13.19 17.69 -11.67
CA ASP A 26 -13.53 18.25 -12.98
C ASP A 26 -14.68 17.48 -13.62
N ARG A 27 -15.89 18.05 -13.57
CA ARG A 27 -17.13 17.57 -14.21
C ARG A 27 -17.49 16.12 -13.91
N LEU A 28 -17.40 15.71 -12.64
CA LEU A 28 -17.81 14.37 -12.26
C LEU A 28 -19.32 14.17 -12.39
N SER A 29 -19.72 13.05 -13.00
CA SER A 29 -21.11 12.63 -13.10
C SER A 29 -21.23 11.14 -12.83
N PHE A 30 -21.96 10.75 -11.77
CA PHE A 30 -22.17 9.35 -11.40
C PHE A 30 -23.37 9.19 -10.46
N ARG A 31 -23.76 7.94 -10.20
CA ARG A 31 -24.81 7.57 -9.24
C ARG A 31 -24.37 6.40 -8.38
N VAL A 32 -24.80 6.41 -7.12
CA VAL A 32 -24.59 5.31 -6.16
C VAL A 32 -25.96 4.70 -5.84
N ALA A 33 -26.05 3.38 -5.96
CA ALA A 33 -27.27 2.64 -5.63
C ALA A 33 -27.47 2.54 -4.10
N PRO A 34 -28.71 2.57 -3.60
CA PRO A 34 -28.97 2.37 -2.18
C PRO A 34 -28.60 0.94 -1.74
N GLY A 35 -28.10 0.79 -0.51
CA GLY A 35 -27.74 -0.50 0.07
C GLY A 35 -26.57 -1.20 -0.61
N SER A 36 -25.73 -0.48 -1.37
CA SER A 36 -24.56 -1.02 -2.05
C SER A 36 -23.25 -0.46 -1.49
N ILE A 37 -22.16 -1.19 -1.70
CA ILE A 37 -20.80 -0.72 -1.44
C ILE A 37 -20.19 -0.24 -2.76
N THR A 38 -19.91 1.06 -2.84
CA THR A 38 -19.25 1.67 -4.00
C THR A 38 -17.82 2.02 -3.66
N GLY A 39 -16.86 1.41 -4.36
CA GLY A 39 -15.44 1.74 -4.28
C GLY A 39 -15.11 3.05 -4.99
N LEU A 40 -14.52 3.99 -4.29
CA LEU A 40 -13.98 5.23 -4.86
C LEU A 40 -12.45 5.10 -4.95
N VAL A 41 -11.95 4.81 -6.13
CA VAL A 41 -10.57 4.37 -6.37
C VAL A 41 -9.79 5.38 -7.20
N GLY A 42 -8.54 5.58 -6.88
CA GLY A 42 -7.65 6.46 -7.64
C GLY A 42 -6.37 6.79 -6.88
N PRO A 43 -5.38 7.34 -7.58
CA PRO A 43 -4.11 7.73 -6.99
C PRO A 43 -4.27 8.84 -5.95
N ASP A 44 -3.18 9.11 -5.23
CA ASP A 44 -3.10 10.26 -4.36
C ASP A 44 -3.30 11.55 -5.17
N GLY A 45 -4.12 12.45 -4.63
CA GLY A 45 -4.47 13.68 -5.35
C GLY A 45 -5.54 13.50 -6.43
N ALA A 46 -6.09 12.29 -6.64
CA ALA A 46 -7.18 12.07 -7.61
C ALA A 46 -8.51 12.77 -7.25
N GLY A 47 -8.63 13.31 -6.03
CA GLY A 47 -9.83 14.01 -5.58
C GLY A 47 -10.76 13.20 -4.68
N LYS A 48 -10.39 11.98 -4.26
CA LYS A 48 -11.20 11.07 -3.42
C LYS A 48 -11.72 11.75 -2.16
N THR A 49 -10.81 12.23 -1.29
CA THR A 49 -11.16 12.94 -0.05
C THR A 49 -11.98 14.21 -0.30
N THR A 50 -11.68 14.94 -1.38
CA THR A 50 -12.44 16.14 -1.77
C THR A 50 -13.89 15.78 -2.08
N LEU A 51 -14.10 14.69 -2.85
CA LEU A 51 -15.44 14.20 -3.16
C LEU A 51 -16.18 13.75 -1.90
N LEU A 52 -15.56 12.95 -1.03
CA LEU A 52 -16.19 12.52 0.22
C LEU A 52 -16.58 13.68 1.13
N ARG A 53 -15.75 14.72 1.22
CA ARG A 53 -16.07 15.94 2.00
C ARG A 53 -17.21 16.75 1.39
N LEU A 54 -17.36 16.78 0.06
CA LEU A 54 -18.50 17.38 -0.62
C LEU A 54 -19.78 16.59 -0.31
N LEU A 55 -19.73 15.26 -0.39
CA LEU A 55 -20.85 14.38 -0.05
C LEU A 55 -21.26 14.50 1.41
N ALA A 56 -20.29 14.70 2.31
CA ALA A 56 -20.52 14.92 3.74
C ALA A 56 -21.01 16.35 4.08
N GLY A 57 -21.12 17.27 3.11
CA GLY A 57 -21.51 18.66 3.35
C GLY A 57 -20.41 19.51 4.02
N LEU A 58 -19.18 19.01 4.08
CA LEU A 58 -18.03 19.73 4.68
C LEU A 58 -17.37 20.70 3.70
N LEU A 59 -17.70 20.60 2.42
CA LEU A 59 -17.25 21.48 1.35
C LEU A 59 -18.43 21.82 0.43
N HIS A 60 -18.36 22.99 -0.22
CA HIS A 60 -19.34 23.39 -1.24
C HIS A 60 -18.76 23.16 -2.65
N PRO A 61 -19.56 22.71 -3.61
CA PRO A 61 -19.15 22.61 -5.01
C PRO A 61 -18.86 24.01 -5.59
N THR A 62 -17.99 24.08 -6.58
CA THR A 62 -17.76 25.30 -7.37
C THR A 62 -18.80 25.39 -8.50
N GLN A 63 -19.10 24.24 -9.13
CA GLN A 63 -20.13 24.09 -10.17
C GLN A 63 -20.75 22.69 -10.11
N GLY A 64 -21.86 22.51 -10.81
CA GLY A 64 -22.58 21.24 -10.85
C GLY A 64 -23.49 21.05 -9.66
N THR A 65 -24.09 19.85 -9.57
CA THR A 65 -25.06 19.51 -8.52
C THR A 65 -24.71 18.17 -7.90
N LEU A 66 -25.02 18.05 -6.62
CA LEU A 66 -24.94 16.78 -5.93
C LEU A 66 -26.10 16.63 -4.95
N THR A 67 -26.63 15.41 -4.81
CA THR A 67 -27.66 15.08 -3.82
C THR A 67 -27.30 13.80 -3.10
N VAL A 68 -27.57 13.77 -1.80
CA VAL A 68 -27.35 12.63 -0.91
C VAL A 68 -28.67 12.33 -0.21
N GLY A 69 -29.24 11.15 -0.45
CA GLY A 69 -30.59 10.80 0.01
C GLY A 69 -31.69 11.73 -0.53
N GLY A 70 -31.42 12.39 -1.66
CA GLY A 70 -32.35 13.41 -2.23
C GLY A 70 -32.17 14.81 -1.65
N LEU A 71 -31.28 15.03 -0.69
CA LEU A 71 -30.96 16.33 -0.09
C LEU A 71 -29.69 16.89 -0.74
N ASP A 72 -29.62 18.22 -0.85
CA ASP A 72 -28.43 18.93 -1.31
C ASP A 72 -27.53 19.25 -0.10
N PRO A 73 -26.31 18.68 -0.01
CA PRO A 73 -25.42 18.93 1.10
C PRO A 73 -24.97 20.40 1.26
N ALA A 74 -25.06 21.19 0.19
CA ALA A 74 -24.71 22.61 0.24
C ALA A 74 -25.77 23.47 1.00
N GLN A 75 -26.96 22.93 1.21
CA GLN A 75 -28.05 23.66 1.89
C GLN A 75 -28.07 23.49 3.42
N ALA A 76 -27.05 22.80 3.99
CA ALA A 76 -26.90 22.56 5.43
C ALA A 76 -28.18 22.02 6.13
N ASP A 77 -28.91 21.11 5.45
CA ASP A 77 -30.08 20.46 6.03
C ASP A 77 -29.66 19.60 7.23
N PRO A 78 -30.25 19.82 8.44
CA PRO A 78 -29.90 19.05 9.64
C PRO A 78 -30.05 17.53 9.47
N ARG A 79 -31.00 17.06 8.67
CA ARG A 79 -31.25 15.65 8.39
C ARG A 79 -30.02 14.97 7.74
N LEU A 80 -29.23 15.73 6.99
CA LEU A 80 -28.05 15.22 6.34
C LEU A 80 -27.01 14.72 7.36
N HIS A 81 -26.82 15.46 8.46
CA HIS A 81 -25.91 15.09 9.54
C HIS A 81 -26.36 13.84 10.30
N GLU A 82 -27.66 13.56 10.33
CA GLU A 82 -28.20 12.32 10.91
C GLU A 82 -27.98 11.12 9.95
N TRP A 83 -28.11 11.36 8.64
CA TRP A 83 -28.08 10.30 7.64
C TRP A 83 -26.68 9.90 7.21
N ILE A 84 -25.67 10.76 7.38
CA ILE A 84 -24.31 10.51 6.95
C ILE A 84 -23.40 10.22 8.15
N GLY A 85 -22.69 9.10 8.05
CA GLY A 85 -21.49 8.83 8.83
C GLY A 85 -20.26 9.06 7.95
N TYR A 86 -19.36 9.94 8.37
CA TYR A 86 -18.10 10.18 7.68
C TYR A 86 -16.92 9.79 8.58
N MET A 87 -16.13 8.87 8.12
CA MET A 87 -14.88 8.44 8.76
C MET A 87 -13.71 8.98 7.94
N PRO A 88 -12.97 9.97 8.44
CA PRO A 88 -11.85 10.57 7.73
C PRO A 88 -10.62 9.67 7.73
N GLN A 89 -9.70 9.87 6.78
CA GLN A 89 -8.44 9.14 6.65
C GLN A 89 -7.58 9.17 7.94
N LYS A 90 -7.51 10.31 8.62
CA LYS A 90 -6.96 10.40 9.99
C LYS A 90 -8.12 10.13 10.95
N PHE A 91 -8.07 9.06 11.67
CA PHE A 91 -9.14 8.41 12.46
C PHE A 91 -10.19 9.31 13.14
N GLY A 92 -9.97 10.61 13.27
CA GLY A 92 -10.85 11.51 14.03
C GLY A 92 -10.92 11.17 15.53
N LEU A 93 -10.09 10.25 16.01
CA LEU A 93 -10.03 9.81 17.39
C LEU A 93 -9.14 10.73 18.23
N TYR A 94 -9.49 10.89 19.47
CA TYR A 94 -8.67 11.55 20.47
C TYR A 94 -7.76 10.50 21.13
N GLU A 95 -6.47 10.56 20.82
CA GLU A 95 -5.50 9.55 21.24
C GLU A 95 -5.28 9.51 22.75
N ASP A 96 -5.52 10.63 23.44
CA ASP A 96 -5.41 10.79 24.90
C ASP A 96 -6.68 10.33 25.64
N LEU A 97 -7.73 9.93 24.93
CA LEU A 97 -8.94 9.35 25.49
C LEU A 97 -8.94 7.83 25.32
N THR A 98 -9.57 7.14 26.26
CA THR A 98 -9.79 5.70 26.18
C THR A 98 -10.80 5.35 25.10
N VAL A 99 -10.97 4.06 24.80
CA VAL A 99 -12.00 3.55 23.87
C VAL A 99 -13.37 3.99 24.33
N ALA A 100 -13.69 3.82 25.62
CA ALA A 100 -14.98 4.20 26.20
C ALA A 100 -15.22 5.72 26.12
N GLU A 101 -14.22 6.53 26.49
CA GLU A 101 -14.31 7.99 26.46
C GLU A 101 -14.44 8.54 25.03
N ASN A 102 -13.77 7.96 24.03
CA ASN A 102 -14.00 8.31 22.62
C ASN A 102 -15.45 8.05 22.22
N LEU A 103 -15.99 6.85 22.50
CA LEU A 103 -17.39 6.53 22.20
C LEU A 103 -18.36 7.47 22.94
N GLN A 104 -18.08 7.79 24.20
CA GLN A 104 -18.89 8.71 24.99
C GLN A 104 -18.89 10.12 24.40
N LEU A 105 -17.73 10.65 24.01
CA LEU A 105 -17.60 11.95 23.36
C LEU A 105 -18.43 12.02 22.07
N TYR A 106 -18.33 10.99 21.21
CA TYR A 106 -19.10 10.94 19.97
C TYR A 106 -20.60 10.78 20.22
N ALA A 107 -21.02 10.08 21.29
CA ALA A 107 -22.41 10.00 21.70
C ALA A 107 -22.92 11.37 22.18
N ASP A 108 -22.13 12.11 22.97
CA ASP A 108 -22.46 13.47 23.42
C ASP A 108 -22.62 14.44 22.25
N LEU A 109 -21.69 14.41 21.28
CA LEU A 109 -21.77 15.22 20.04
C LEU A 109 -23.02 14.92 19.22
N ARG A 110 -23.57 13.70 19.32
CA ARG A 110 -24.82 13.27 18.68
C ARG A 110 -26.05 13.42 19.58
N GLN A 111 -25.89 13.98 20.79
CA GLN A 111 -26.94 14.15 21.78
C GLN A 111 -27.63 12.84 22.19
N ILE A 112 -26.91 11.72 22.12
CA ILE A 112 -27.41 10.41 22.56
C ILE A 112 -27.16 10.29 24.06
N VAL A 113 -28.22 10.17 24.85
CA VAL A 113 -28.17 10.19 26.32
C VAL A 113 -28.87 9.00 26.97
N GLY A 114 -28.62 8.78 28.26
CA GLY A 114 -29.32 7.77 29.07
C GLY A 114 -29.12 6.34 28.58
N THR A 115 -30.16 5.52 28.75
CA THR A 115 -30.15 4.09 28.43
C THR A 115 -29.88 3.81 26.94
N GLU A 116 -30.29 4.70 26.06
CA GLU A 116 -30.01 4.58 24.62
C GLU A 116 -28.50 4.64 24.33
N ARG A 117 -27.78 5.55 24.99
CA ARG A 117 -26.28 5.61 24.91
C ARG A 117 -25.65 4.30 25.30
N GLU A 118 -26.01 3.78 26.47
CA GLU A 118 -25.43 2.55 27.00
C GLU A 118 -25.68 1.36 26.05
N GLN A 119 -26.91 1.22 25.54
CA GLN A 119 -27.27 0.15 24.62
C GLN A 119 -26.52 0.25 23.29
N ARG A 120 -26.41 1.47 22.71
CA ARG A 120 -25.69 1.66 21.45
C ARG A 120 -24.19 1.40 21.61
N MET A 121 -23.58 1.93 22.68
CA MET A 121 -22.17 1.70 22.97
C MET A 121 -21.87 0.21 23.20
N ALA A 122 -22.67 -0.49 24.00
CA ALA A 122 -22.50 -1.92 24.24
C ALA A 122 -22.61 -2.74 22.93
N ARG A 123 -23.61 -2.43 22.09
CA ARG A 123 -23.78 -3.08 20.78
C ARG A 123 -22.56 -2.85 19.86
N LEU A 124 -22.04 -1.61 19.79
CA LEU A 124 -20.92 -1.28 18.93
C LEU A 124 -19.59 -1.87 19.45
N LEU A 125 -19.39 -1.89 20.76
CA LEU A 125 -18.24 -2.56 21.39
C LEU A 125 -18.24 -4.07 21.09
N ALA A 126 -19.41 -4.71 21.15
CA ALA A 126 -19.57 -6.12 20.77
C ALA A 126 -19.32 -6.34 19.27
N PHE A 127 -19.89 -5.47 18.41
CA PHE A 127 -19.74 -5.55 16.95
C PHE A 127 -18.29 -5.38 16.49
N THR A 128 -17.50 -4.53 17.18
CA THR A 128 -16.10 -4.25 16.84
C THR A 128 -15.08 -5.12 17.60
N ASP A 129 -15.55 -5.96 18.52
CA ASP A 129 -14.71 -6.75 19.45
C ASP A 129 -13.75 -5.86 20.28
N LEU A 130 -14.22 -4.66 20.66
CA LEU A 130 -13.45 -3.74 21.50
C LEU A 130 -13.84 -3.76 22.97
N GLY A 131 -14.81 -4.59 23.36
CA GLY A 131 -15.37 -4.62 24.72
C GLY A 131 -14.33 -4.88 25.82
N ARG A 132 -13.28 -5.66 25.53
CA ARG A 132 -12.18 -5.95 26.48
C ARG A 132 -11.10 -4.86 26.54
N PHE A 133 -11.22 -3.78 25.75
CA PHE A 133 -10.24 -2.71 25.64
C PHE A 133 -10.80 -1.34 26.01
N THR A 134 -11.96 -1.27 26.66
CA THR A 134 -12.67 -0.02 27.01
C THR A 134 -11.83 1.01 27.72
N ASP A 135 -10.95 0.56 28.63
CA ASP A 135 -10.09 1.42 29.45
C ASP A 135 -8.73 1.75 28.81
N ARG A 136 -8.49 1.22 27.59
CA ARG A 136 -7.23 1.46 26.87
C ARG A 136 -7.31 2.77 26.11
N TYR A 137 -6.24 3.57 26.22
CA TYR A 137 -6.11 4.81 25.44
C TYR A 137 -6.08 4.52 23.92
N ALA A 138 -6.78 5.34 23.14
CA ALA A 138 -6.83 5.16 21.67
C ALA A 138 -5.43 5.26 21.04
N GLY A 139 -4.53 6.08 21.59
CA GLY A 139 -3.13 6.15 21.18
C GLY A 139 -2.35 4.84 21.27
N GLN A 140 -2.78 3.93 22.17
CA GLN A 140 -2.14 2.63 22.42
C GLN A 140 -2.75 1.47 21.62
N LEU A 141 -3.80 1.74 20.83
CA LEU A 141 -4.43 0.75 19.97
C LEU A 141 -3.59 0.48 18.71
N SER A 142 -3.70 -0.74 18.17
CA SER A 142 -3.17 -1.04 16.84
C SER A 142 -3.93 -0.25 15.75
N GLY A 143 -3.36 -0.14 14.55
CA GLY A 143 -4.02 0.52 13.42
C GLY A 143 -5.41 -0.05 13.15
N GLY A 144 -5.55 -1.38 13.08
CA GLY A 144 -6.83 -2.04 12.88
C GLY A 144 -7.83 -1.78 14.02
N MET A 145 -7.37 -1.75 15.27
CA MET A 145 -8.24 -1.40 16.41
C MET A 145 -8.68 0.07 16.37
N LYS A 146 -7.81 1.00 15.96
CA LYS A 146 -8.18 2.41 15.74
C LYS A 146 -9.23 2.53 14.64
N GLN A 147 -9.12 1.79 13.54
CA GLN A 147 -10.13 1.77 12.49
C GLN A 147 -11.48 1.25 12.99
N LYS A 148 -11.49 0.14 13.74
CA LYS A 148 -12.70 -0.40 14.35
C LYS A 148 -13.35 0.61 15.31
N LEU A 149 -12.55 1.31 16.13
CA LEU A 149 -13.07 2.36 17.01
C LEU A 149 -13.62 3.55 16.22
N GLY A 150 -12.91 4.01 15.18
CA GLY A 150 -13.40 5.08 14.29
C GLY A 150 -14.72 4.72 13.62
N LEU A 151 -14.85 3.48 13.14
CA LEU A 151 -16.10 2.96 12.59
C LEU A 151 -17.21 2.94 13.66
N ALA A 152 -16.92 2.44 14.87
CA ALA A 152 -17.89 2.44 15.97
C ALA A 152 -18.38 3.84 16.32
N CYS A 153 -17.47 4.82 16.44
CA CYS A 153 -17.81 6.22 16.69
C CYS A 153 -18.70 6.80 15.58
N THR A 154 -18.40 6.45 14.33
CA THR A 154 -19.18 6.90 13.16
C THR A 154 -20.60 6.30 13.15
N LEU A 155 -20.74 5.05 13.58
CA LEU A 155 -22.01 4.31 13.60
C LEU A 155 -22.94 4.67 14.78
N LEU A 156 -22.48 5.40 15.79
CA LEU A 156 -23.31 5.82 16.93
C LEU A 156 -24.58 6.55 16.50
N GLY A 157 -24.48 7.37 15.44
CA GLY A 157 -25.61 8.10 14.87
C GLY A 157 -26.59 7.27 14.03
N GLN A 158 -26.34 5.96 13.84
CA GLN A 158 -27.12 5.08 12.96
C GLN A 158 -27.32 5.66 11.54
N PRO A 159 -26.23 6.00 10.83
CA PRO A 159 -26.31 6.63 9.53
C PRO A 159 -26.93 5.68 8.49
N ARG A 160 -27.58 6.26 7.47
CA ARG A 160 -28.08 5.52 6.30
C ARG A 160 -27.01 5.39 5.22
N ILE A 161 -26.06 6.34 5.20
CA ILE A 161 -24.97 6.44 4.24
C ILE A 161 -23.67 6.55 5.01
N LEU A 162 -22.73 5.67 4.71
CA LEU A 162 -21.42 5.60 5.35
C LEU A 162 -20.34 5.99 4.32
N LEU A 163 -19.59 7.03 4.62
CA LEU A 163 -18.47 7.52 3.81
C LEU A 163 -17.17 7.19 4.53
N LEU A 164 -16.38 6.31 3.95
CA LEU A 164 -15.11 5.82 4.54
C LEU A 164 -13.94 6.31 3.69
N ASP A 165 -13.07 7.12 4.28
CA ASP A 165 -11.91 7.69 3.58
C ASP A 165 -10.66 6.90 3.90
N GLU A 166 -10.26 6.02 2.98
CA GLU A 166 -9.09 5.14 3.06
C GLU A 166 -9.01 4.31 4.35
N PRO A 167 -10.09 3.60 4.74
CA PRO A 167 -10.15 2.87 6.01
C PRO A 167 -9.20 1.66 6.07
N GLY A 168 -8.69 1.18 4.93
CA GLY A 168 -7.73 0.06 4.85
C GLY A 168 -6.26 0.47 4.99
N VAL A 169 -5.95 1.79 4.94
CA VAL A 169 -4.56 2.26 4.95
C VAL A 169 -3.91 2.05 6.32
N GLY A 170 -2.72 1.43 6.32
CA GLY A 170 -1.97 1.14 7.54
C GLY A 170 -2.59 0.04 8.42
N VAL A 171 -3.52 -0.72 7.88
CA VAL A 171 -4.16 -1.87 8.55
C VAL A 171 -3.56 -3.17 8.00
N ASP A 172 -3.24 -4.09 8.89
CA ASP A 172 -2.74 -5.42 8.51
C ASP A 172 -3.84 -6.27 7.83
N PRO A 173 -3.47 -7.32 7.05
CA PRO A 173 -4.42 -8.11 6.27
C PRO A 173 -5.55 -8.73 7.10
N LEU A 174 -5.26 -9.23 8.31
CA LEU A 174 -6.27 -9.85 9.17
C LEU A 174 -7.30 -8.82 9.64
N SER A 175 -6.83 -7.70 10.18
CA SER A 175 -7.70 -6.60 10.63
C SER A 175 -8.48 -5.98 9.46
N ARG A 176 -7.89 -5.90 8.26
CA ARG A 176 -8.56 -5.41 7.04
C ARG A 176 -9.70 -6.34 6.62
N ARG A 177 -9.50 -7.65 6.64
CA ARG A 177 -10.54 -8.65 6.35
C ARG A 177 -11.71 -8.56 7.34
N GLU A 178 -11.42 -8.38 8.63
CA GLU A 178 -12.45 -8.17 9.65
C GLU A 178 -13.25 -6.89 9.41
N LEU A 179 -12.58 -5.78 9.09
CA LEU A 179 -13.24 -4.51 8.77
C LEU A 179 -14.17 -4.66 7.56
N TRP A 180 -13.72 -5.35 6.51
CA TRP A 180 -14.53 -5.66 5.33
C TRP A 180 -15.78 -6.48 5.69
N LYS A 181 -15.64 -7.50 6.53
CA LYS A 181 -16.77 -8.31 6.99
C LYS A 181 -17.81 -7.43 7.70
N MET A 182 -17.36 -6.57 8.60
CA MET A 182 -18.24 -5.62 9.32
C MET A 182 -19.00 -4.71 8.35
N VAL A 183 -18.31 -4.11 7.38
CA VAL A 183 -18.95 -3.20 6.41
C VAL A 183 -19.91 -3.93 5.48
N ARG A 184 -19.60 -5.17 5.08
CA ARG A 184 -20.53 -6.03 4.34
C ARG A 184 -21.80 -6.34 5.12
N GLU A 185 -21.70 -6.62 6.41
CA GLU A 185 -22.86 -6.84 7.29
C GLU A 185 -23.74 -5.58 7.37
N LEU A 186 -23.13 -4.40 7.45
CA LEU A 186 -23.87 -3.12 7.44
C LEU A 186 -24.59 -2.89 6.10
N ALA A 187 -23.91 -3.14 4.97
CA ALA A 187 -24.52 -3.00 3.65
C ALA A 187 -25.69 -4.00 3.45
N ALA A 188 -25.54 -5.24 3.93
CA ALA A 188 -26.62 -6.24 3.91
C ALA A 188 -27.86 -5.82 4.74
N GLN A 189 -27.67 -4.94 5.73
CA GLN A 189 -28.76 -4.32 6.50
C GLN A 189 -29.38 -3.09 5.81
N GLY A 190 -28.95 -2.76 4.59
CA GLY A 190 -29.48 -1.67 3.76
C GLY A 190 -28.68 -0.35 3.85
N MET A 191 -27.54 -0.31 4.56
CA MET A 191 -26.68 0.86 4.60
C MET A 191 -25.97 1.05 3.25
N THR A 192 -25.96 2.27 2.72
CA THR A 192 -25.18 2.60 1.52
C THR A 192 -23.77 3.00 1.92
N VAL A 193 -22.75 2.42 1.31
CA VAL A 193 -21.36 2.66 1.66
C VAL A 193 -20.57 3.21 0.47
N VAL A 194 -19.82 4.28 0.69
CA VAL A 194 -18.77 4.73 -0.24
C VAL A 194 -17.43 4.48 0.44
N TRP A 195 -16.65 3.56 -0.12
CA TRP A 195 -15.35 3.12 0.35
C TRP A 195 -14.25 3.72 -0.51
N SER A 196 -13.55 4.75 -0.02
CA SER A 196 -12.40 5.29 -0.72
C SER A 196 -11.17 4.43 -0.45
N THR A 197 -10.42 4.11 -1.50
CA THR A 197 -9.19 3.34 -1.37
C THR A 197 -8.22 3.61 -2.53
N ALA A 198 -6.93 3.44 -2.26
CA ALA A 198 -5.89 3.31 -3.29
C ALA A 198 -5.66 1.84 -3.68
N TYR A 199 -6.28 0.88 -2.98
CA TYR A 199 -6.05 -0.54 -3.15
C TYR A 199 -7.13 -1.16 -4.05
N LEU A 200 -6.70 -1.72 -5.18
CA LEU A 200 -7.60 -2.27 -6.19
C LEU A 200 -8.14 -3.65 -5.81
N ASP A 201 -7.46 -4.39 -4.96
CA ASP A 201 -7.96 -5.63 -4.34
C ASP A 201 -9.19 -5.37 -3.46
N GLU A 202 -9.20 -4.26 -2.68
CA GLU A 202 -10.39 -3.84 -1.94
C GLU A 202 -11.52 -3.43 -2.88
N ALA A 203 -11.22 -2.74 -3.97
CA ALA A 203 -12.21 -2.33 -4.95
C ALA A 203 -12.85 -3.52 -5.68
N GLU A 204 -12.14 -4.63 -5.86
CA GLU A 204 -12.70 -5.86 -6.41
C GLU A 204 -13.81 -6.47 -5.56
N LEU A 205 -13.83 -6.15 -4.27
CA LEU A 205 -14.85 -6.62 -3.32
C LEU A 205 -16.12 -5.73 -3.34
N CYS A 206 -16.09 -4.55 -3.98
CA CYS A 206 -17.22 -3.63 -4.06
C CYS A 206 -18.26 -4.06 -5.09
N ASP A 207 -19.52 -3.65 -4.89
CA ASP A 207 -20.61 -3.89 -5.85
C ASP A 207 -20.45 -3.04 -7.11
N SER A 208 -19.91 -1.83 -6.96
CA SER A 208 -19.55 -0.93 -8.06
C SER A 208 -18.28 -0.15 -7.72
N VAL A 209 -17.60 0.35 -8.74
CA VAL A 209 -16.34 1.08 -8.61
C VAL A 209 -16.39 2.35 -9.45
N LEU A 210 -15.88 3.44 -8.89
CA LEU A 210 -15.61 4.71 -9.54
C LEU A 210 -14.09 4.88 -9.61
N LEU A 211 -13.51 4.83 -10.79
CA LEU A 211 -12.08 5.03 -11.02
C LEU A 211 -11.79 6.50 -11.29
N LEU A 212 -11.09 7.16 -10.39
CA LEU A 212 -10.72 8.56 -10.50
C LEU A 212 -9.24 8.72 -10.83
N ASN A 213 -8.93 9.73 -11.66
CA ASN A 213 -7.57 10.20 -11.87
C ASN A 213 -7.58 11.71 -12.15
N GLN A 214 -6.71 12.48 -11.51
CA GLN A 214 -6.57 13.93 -11.71
C GLN A 214 -7.90 14.70 -11.68
N GLY A 215 -8.77 14.36 -10.75
CA GLY A 215 -10.08 14.99 -10.58
C GLY A 215 -11.14 14.55 -11.57
N ARG A 216 -10.87 13.59 -12.45
CA ARG A 216 -11.81 13.09 -13.49
C ARG A 216 -12.19 11.64 -13.25
N LEU A 217 -13.40 11.29 -13.65
CA LEU A 217 -13.89 9.92 -13.66
C LEU A 217 -13.39 9.22 -14.92
N LEU A 218 -12.44 8.28 -14.79
CA LEU A 218 -11.93 7.49 -15.92
C LEU A 218 -12.92 6.44 -16.36
N ALA A 219 -13.52 5.71 -15.42
CA ALA A 219 -14.48 4.66 -15.68
C ALA A 219 -15.34 4.40 -14.44
N SER A 220 -16.53 3.82 -14.65
CA SER A 220 -17.42 3.39 -13.58
C SER A 220 -18.19 2.13 -13.94
N GLY A 221 -18.47 1.28 -12.97
CA GLY A 221 -19.23 0.05 -13.16
C GLY A 221 -18.90 -1.03 -12.13
N THR A 222 -19.45 -2.22 -12.32
CA THR A 222 -19.05 -3.38 -11.50
C THR A 222 -17.59 -3.77 -11.83
N PRO A 223 -16.84 -4.37 -10.89
CA PRO A 223 -15.49 -4.86 -11.16
C PRO A 223 -15.41 -5.75 -12.41
N ALA A 224 -16.38 -6.64 -12.59
CA ALA A 224 -16.47 -7.51 -13.78
C ALA A 224 -16.59 -6.70 -15.10
N LYS A 225 -17.43 -5.67 -15.13
CA LYS A 225 -17.59 -4.79 -16.29
C LYS A 225 -16.30 -4.03 -16.61
N LEU A 226 -15.59 -3.56 -15.59
CA LEU A 226 -14.34 -2.82 -15.76
C LEU A 226 -13.20 -3.73 -16.28
N LYS A 227 -13.19 -5.00 -15.89
CA LYS A 227 -12.21 -6.01 -16.34
C LYS A 227 -12.53 -6.60 -17.72
N ALA A 228 -13.79 -6.57 -18.16
CA ALA A 228 -14.24 -7.20 -19.42
C ALA A 228 -13.42 -6.81 -20.66
N PRO A 229 -12.96 -5.56 -20.86
CA PRO A 229 -12.13 -5.20 -22.02
C PRO A 229 -10.77 -5.90 -22.06
N LEU A 230 -10.30 -6.46 -20.94
CA LEU A 230 -9.03 -7.17 -20.85
C LEU A 230 -9.15 -8.69 -20.96
N GLN A 231 -10.35 -9.21 -21.16
CA GLN A 231 -10.57 -10.65 -21.33
C GLN A 231 -9.78 -11.16 -22.53
N GLY A 232 -8.97 -12.23 -22.30
CA GLY A 232 -8.07 -12.79 -23.32
C GLY A 232 -6.78 -12.02 -23.58
N ARG A 233 -6.54 -10.92 -22.85
CA ARG A 233 -5.34 -10.07 -22.98
C ARG A 233 -4.34 -10.25 -21.85
N CYS A 234 -4.70 -10.97 -20.81
CA CYS A 234 -3.85 -11.25 -19.66
C CYS A 234 -3.26 -12.65 -19.76
N TRP A 235 -1.96 -12.77 -19.54
CA TRP A 235 -1.22 -14.02 -19.68
C TRP A 235 -0.16 -14.17 -18.60
N TYR A 236 0.13 -15.42 -18.25
CA TYR A 236 1.36 -15.76 -17.53
C TYR A 236 2.37 -16.34 -18.51
N LEU A 237 3.61 -15.90 -18.43
CA LEU A 237 4.75 -16.56 -19.06
C LEU A 237 5.45 -17.42 -18.00
N ALA A 238 5.55 -18.72 -18.27
CA ALA A 238 6.10 -19.73 -17.38
C ALA A 238 7.14 -20.61 -18.08
N GLY A 239 7.92 -21.38 -17.30
CA GLY A 239 8.88 -22.35 -17.83
C GLY A 239 10.13 -21.76 -18.49
N PHE A 240 10.41 -20.48 -18.29
CA PHE A 240 11.64 -19.85 -18.75
C PHE A 240 12.84 -20.21 -17.85
N THR A 241 14.04 -20.26 -18.45
CA THR A 241 15.30 -20.61 -17.75
C THR A 241 16.24 -19.43 -17.56
N VAL A 242 15.89 -18.28 -18.13
CA VAL A 242 16.65 -17.03 -18.00
C VAL A 242 16.19 -16.24 -16.76
N PRO A 243 17.00 -15.30 -16.25
CA PRO A 243 16.61 -14.46 -15.12
C PRO A 243 15.34 -13.67 -15.43
N ARG A 244 14.38 -13.70 -14.51
CA ARG A 244 13.02 -13.15 -14.70
C ARG A 244 12.99 -11.62 -14.89
N ARG A 245 13.85 -10.86 -14.18
CA ARG A 245 13.87 -9.39 -14.26
C ARG A 245 14.33 -8.87 -15.63
N PRO A 246 15.48 -9.31 -16.19
CA PRO A 246 15.88 -8.95 -17.55
C PRO A 246 14.84 -9.36 -18.61
N LEU A 247 14.25 -10.56 -18.46
CA LEU A 247 13.20 -11.03 -19.37
C LEU A 247 11.95 -10.13 -19.33
N LEU A 248 11.48 -9.76 -18.14
CA LEU A 248 10.36 -8.83 -17.99
C LEU A 248 10.69 -7.48 -18.63
N ARG A 249 11.88 -6.93 -18.40
CA ARG A 249 12.31 -5.67 -19.02
C ARG A 249 12.33 -5.75 -20.54
N GLN A 250 12.84 -6.86 -21.11
CA GLN A 250 12.82 -7.09 -22.56
C GLN A 250 11.39 -7.12 -23.11
N LEU A 251 10.46 -7.78 -22.40
CA LEU A 251 9.05 -7.85 -22.80
C LEU A 251 8.37 -6.49 -22.74
N LEU A 252 8.56 -5.73 -21.66
CA LEU A 252 7.93 -4.42 -21.48
C LEU A 252 8.39 -3.34 -22.48
N ARG A 253 9.49 -3.55 -23.19
CA ARG A 253 9.93 -2.68 -24.32
C ARG A 253 9.22 -2.98 -25.62
N ARG A 254 8.46 -4.08 -25.70
CA ARG A 254 7.73 -4.45 -26.89
C ARG A 254 6.41 -3.67 -26.99
N PRO A 255 6.02 -3.19 -28.18
CA PRO A 255 4.78 -2.41 -28.36
C PRO A 255 3.51 -3.23 -28.09
N GLU A 256 3.61 -4.56 -28.08
CA GLU A 256 2.49 -5.45 -27.76
C GLU A 256 2.16 -5.49 -26.27
N MET A 257 3.07 -5.02 -25.41
CA MET A 257 2.92 -5.06 -23.97
C MET A 257 2.41 -3.72 -23.44
N ILE A 258 1.36 -3.76 -22.64
CA ILE A 258 0.84 -2.59 -21.94
C ILE A 258 1.33 -2.53 -20.49
N ASP A 259 1.48 -3.69 -19.85
CA ASP A 259 2.01 -3.82 -18.49
C ASP A 259 2.56 -5.24 -18.25
N GLY A 260 3.36 -5.40 -17.22
CA GLY A 260 3.82 -6.70 -16.78
C GLY A 260 4.50 -6.66 -15.42
N VAL A 261 4.36 -7.75 -14.67
CA VAL A 261 4.94 -7.89 -13.34
C VAL A 261 5.47 -9.29 -13.10
N ILE A 262 6.41 -9.38 -12.18
CA ILE A 262 6.85 -10.66 -11.61
C ILE A 262 5.75 -11.18 -10.70
N GLN A 263 5.44 -12.48 -10.81
CA GLN A 263 4.55 -13.17 -9.90
C GLN A 263 5.14 -14.54 -9.55
N GLY A 264 5.86 -14.61 -8.45
CA GLY A 264 6.65 -15.78 -8.11
C GLY A 264 7.67 -16.13 -9.20
N GLN A 265 7.62 -17.35 -9.73
CA GLN A 265 8.48 -17.81 -10.83
C GLN A 265 7.92 -17.49 -12.22
N MET A 266 6.76 -16.85 -12.31
CA MET A 266 6.11 -16.47 -13.58
C MET A 266 6.18 -14.96 -13.81
N LEU A 267 5.94 -14.55 -15.05
CA LEU A 267 5.67 -13.16 -15.41
C LEU A 267 4.20 -13.02 -15.79
N ARG A 268 3.47 -12.14 -15.11
CA ARG A 268 2.13 -11.74 -15.50
C ARG A 268 2.24 -10.60 -16.51
N LEU A 269 1.58 -10.73 -17.65
CA LEU A 269 1.67 -9.82 -18.79
C LEU A 269 0.27 -9.36 -19.20
N VAL A 270 0.15 -8.10 -19.60
CA VAL A 270 -1.07 -7.50 -20.15
C VAL A 270 -0.76 -6.98 -21.55
N LEU A 271 -1.47 -7.49 -22.54
CA LEU A 271 -1.29 -7.14 -23.96
C LEU A 271 -2.13 -5.93 -24.38
N THR A 272 -1.70 -5.26 -25.44
CA THR A 272 -2.50 -4.28 -26.16
C THR A 272 -3.65 -4.96 -26.91
N ASP A 273 -4.64 -4.20 -27.36
CA ASP A 273 -5.95 -4.72 -27.82
C ASP A 273 -5.90 -5.74 -28.96
N THR A 274 -4.90 -5.63 -29.82
CA THR A 274 -4.80 -6.42 -31.06
C THR A 274 -3.61 -7.37 -31.09
N ALA A 275 -2.86 -7.47 -29.99
CA ALA A 275 -1.59 -8.17 -29.99
C ALA A 275 -1.75 -9.66 -29.67
N CYS A 276 -1.03 -10.48 -30.40
CA CYS A 276 -0.72 -11.85 -30.00
C CYS A 276 0.50 -11.86 -29.07
N CYS A 277 0.57 -12.83 -28.17
CA CYS A 277 1.80 -13.05 -27.40
C CYS A 277 2.99 -13.26 -28.35
N PRO A 278 4.15 -12.62 -28.07
CA PRO A 278 5.37 -12.91 -28.82
C PRO A 278 5.68 -14.41 -28.79
N PRO A 279 6.07 -15.04 -29.92
CA PRO A 279 6.42 -16.45 -29.90
C PRO A 279 7.51 -16.74 -28.85
N PRO A 280 7.39 -17.79 -28.02
CA PRO A 280 8.40 -18.12 -27.02
C PRO A 280 9.82 -18.28 -27.59
N ALA A 281 9.92 -18.75 -28.85
CA ALA A 281 11.19 -18.89 -29.56
C ALA A 281 11.95 -17.56 -29.77
N GLU A 282 11.22 -16.44 -29.92
CA GLU A 282 11.82 -15.11 -30.07
C GLU A 282 12.37 -14.53 -28.75
N LEU A 283 11.94 -15.08 -27.64
CA LEU A 283 12.32 -14.58 -26.31
C LEU A 283 13.68 -15.13 -25.85
N ASN A 284 14.21 -16.17 -26.52
CA ASN A 284 15.41 -16.92 -26.09
C ASN A 284 15.33 -17.35 -24.61
N ALA A 285 14.11 -17.64 -24.13
CA ALA A 285 13.82 -17.85 -22.71
C ALA A 285 13.87 -19.33 -22.28
N GLY A 286 14.25 -20.22 -23.18
CA GLY A 286 14.35 -21.67 -22.94
C GLY A 286 13.28 -22.49 -23.66
N LEU A 287 13.50 -23.79 -23.81
CA LEU A 287 12.67 -24.70 -24.59
C LEU A 287 11.28 -24.98 -23.99
N HIS A 288 11.14 -24.78 -22.67
CA HIS A 288 9.88 -25.04 -21.94
C HIS A 288 9.06 -23.76 -21.68
N CYS A 289 9.52 -22.63 -22.23
CA CYS A 289 8.83 -21.36 -22.10
C CYS A 289 7.48 -21.41 -22.81
N HIS A 290 6.39 -21.07 -22.10
CA HIS A 290 5.03 -21.12 -22.62
C HIS A 290 4.13 -20.10 -21.94
N TYR A 291 3.02 -19.76 -22.60
CA TYR A 291 2.00 -18.86 -22.09
C TYR A 291 0.83 -19.65 -21.49
N LEU A 292 0.33 -19.16 -20.35
CA LEU A 292 -0.90 -19.62 -19.71
C LEU A 292 -1.89 -18.46 -19.63
N PRO A 293 -3.18 -18.66 -19.91
CA PRO A 293 -4.16 -17.58 -19.78
C PRO A 293 -4.29 -17.14 -18.32
N ALA A 294 -4.46 -15.86 -18.11
CA ALA A 294 -4.67 -15.26 -16.80
C ALA A 294 -5.97 -14.47 -16.76
N GLU A 295 -6.71 -14.59 -15.65
CA GLU A 295 -7.90 -13.76 -15.44
C GLU A 295 -7.50 -12.29 -15.19
N PRO A 296 -8.19 -11.32 -15.84
CA PRO A 296 -7.96 -9.91 -15.63
C PRO A 296 -8.22 -9.50 -14.17
N ARG A 297 -7.36 -8.65 -13.63
CA ARG A 297 -7.53 -7.97 -12.34
C ARG A 297 -7.98 -6.53 -12.55
N LEU A 298 -8.60 -5.93 -11.55
CA LEU A 298 -8.98 -4.52 -11.61
C LEU A 298 -7.74 -3.60 -11.73
N GLU A 299 -6.59 -4.04 -11.20
CA GLU A 299 -5.31 -3.36 -11.35
C GLU A 299 -4.85 -3.31 -12.81
N ASP A 300 -4.99 -4.42 -13.54
CA ASP A 300 -4.66 -4.45 -14.98
C ASP A 300 -5.55 -3.46 -15.77
N ALA A 301 -6.85 -3.40 -15.41
CA ALA A 301 -7.78 -2.47 -16.03
C ALA A 301 -7.44 -1.01 -15.72
N PHE A 302 -7.09 -0.71 -14.46
CA PHE A 302 -6.72 0.64 -14.06
C PHE A 302 -5.43 1.10 -14.75
N ILE A 303 -4.39 0.29 -14.78
CA ILE A 303 -3.12 0.59 -15.47
C ILE A 303 -3.36 0.76 -16.98
N SER A 304 -4.19 -0.10 -17.58
CA SER A 304 -4.56 0.04 -19.00
C SER A 304 -5.27 1.37 -19.30
N LEU A 305 -6.19 1.81 -18.43
CA LEU A 305 -6.89 3.10 -18.55
C LEU A 305 -5.97 4.31 -18.39
N LEU A 306 -4.86 4.16 -17.65
CA LEU A 306 -3.83 5.20 -17.52
C LEU A 306 -2.88 5.26 -18.73
N GLY A 307 -3.01 4.34 -19.71
CA GLY A 307 -2.15 4.28 -20.90
C GLY A 307 -0.98 3.30 -20.77
N GLY A 308 -0.96 2.47 -19.73
CA GLY A 308 0.04 1.44 -19.49
C GLY A 308 0.88 1.67 -18.25
N GLY A 309 1.71 0.67 -17.92
CA GLY A 309 2.69 0.73 -16.84
C GLY A 309 3.91 1.61 -17.20
N PRO A 310 4.85 1.81 -16.26
CA PRO A 310 6.03 2.68 -16.46
C PRO A 310 7.05 2.14 -17.48
N GLY A 311 6.77 1.01 -18.10
CA GLY A 311 7.70 0.32 -19.01
C GLY A 311 8.79 -0.45 -18.26
N GLY A 312 9.70 -1.07 -19.03
CA GLY A 312 10.76 -1.92 -18.47
C GLY A 312 12.01 -1.17 -18.02
N ASP A 313 12.11 0.12 -18.29
CA ASP A 313 13.32 0.90 -18.04
C ASP A 313 13.31 1.55 -16.67
N SER A 314 14.44 1.45 -15.96
CA SER A 314 14.67 2.12 -14.70
C SER A 314 15.82 3.11 -14.86
N ALA A 315 15.50 4.40 -14.94
CA ALA A 315 16.53 5.44 -14.99
C ALA A 315 17.52 5.33 -13.81
N LEU A 316 17.07 4.86 -12.67
CA LEU A 316 17.93 4.64 -11.50
C LEU A 316 18.90 3.49 -11.72
N ALA A 317 18.48 2.38 -12.35
CA ALA A 317 19.38 1.26 -12.66
C ALA A 317 20.47 1.65 -13.65
N ASP A 318 20.15 2.51 -14.61
CA ASP A 318 21.11 3.00 -15.59
C ASP A 318 22.18 3.90 -14.96
N LEU A 319 21.84 4.58 -13.87
CA LEU A 319 22.75 5.42 -13.08
C LEU A 319 23.58 4.65 -12.06
N THR A 320 23.25 3.37 -11.80
CA THR A 320 23.90 2.52 -10.79
C THR A 320 24.98 1.67 -11.43
N ALA A 321 26.19 1.68 -10.85
CA ALA A 321 27.28 0.83 -11.30
C ALA A 321 26.95 -0.65 -11.04
N ASP A 322 27.47 -1.54 -11.91
CA ASP A 322 27.31 -2.98 -11.74
C ASP A 322 28.14 -3.45 -10.53
N GLN A 323 27.46 -4.03 -9.55
CA GLN A 323 28.07 -4.47 -8.30
C GLN A 323 28.35 -5.99 -8.24
N HIS A 324 27.95 -6.75 -9.27
CA HIS A 324 28.17 -8.18 -9.32
C HIS A 324 29.65 -8.57 -9.28
N GLN A 325 30.52 -7.73 -9.82
CA GLN A 325 31.97 -8.01 -9.91
C GLN A 325 32.78 -7.56 -8.69
N VAL A 326 32.23 -6.72 -7.84
CA VAL A 326 33.02 -6.03 -6.78
C VAL A 326 33.06 -6.81 -5.46
N LEU A 327 32.12 -7.73 -5.25
CA LEU A 327 31.88 -8.28 -3.93
C LEU A 327 31.79 -9.82 -3.96
N GLY A 328 32.54 -10.51 -3.08
CA GLY A 328 32.65 -11.96 -2.97
C GLY A 328 31.33 -12.75 -2.88
N GLN A 329 31.44 -14.09 -2.88
CA GLN A 329 30.29 -14.99 -2.75
C GLN A 329 29.86 -15.13 -1.28
N GLY A 330 28.53 -15.30 -1.02
CA GLY A 330 27.95 -15.56 0.30
C GLY A 330 26.88 -14.57 0.73
N PRO A 331 26.24 -14.80 1.90
CA PRO A 331 25.18 -13.94 2.42
C PRO A 331 25.71 -12.54 2.77
N VAL A 332 24.91 -11.54 2.44
CA VAL A 332 25.24 -10.11 2.67
C VAL A 332 24.64 -9.62 3.98
N ILE A 333 23.47 -10.16 4.35
CA ILE A 333 22.81 -9.89 5.63
C ILE A 333 22.63 -11.24 6.34
N THR A 334 22.99 -11.30 7.60
CA THR A 334 22.76 -12.49 8.43
C THR A 334 22.16 -12.08 9.77
N ALA A 335 21.07 -12.73 10.11
CA ALA A 335 20.41 -12.67 11.42
C ALA A 335 20.59 -14.03 12.11
N HIS A 336 21.15 -14.05 13.31
CA HIS A 336 21.26 -15.27 14.10
C HIS A 336 20.63 -15.06 15.48
N GLU A 337 19.51 -15.76 15.74
CA GLU A 337 18.74 -15.73 16.99
C GLU A 337 18.43 -14.33 17.52
N LEU A 338 18.14 -13.40 16.59
CA LEU A 338 17.86 -12.02 16.96
C LEU A 338 16.66 -11.92 17.90
N THR A 339 16.92 -11.36 19.07
CA THR A 339 15.92 -11.18 20.12
C THR A 339 15.93 -9.74 20.61
N LYS A 340 14.75 -9.14 20.74
CA LYS A 340 14.58 -7.80 21.31
C LYS A 340 13.48 -7.77 22.36
N ARG A 341 13.86 -7.29 23.54
CA ARG A 341 12.95 -7.02 24.66
C ARG A 341 12.86 -5.52 24.94
N PHE A 342 11.67 -5.05 25.24
CA PHE A 342 11.38 -3.73 25.76
C PHE A 342 10.68 -3.90 27.12
N GLY A 343 11.44 -3.85 28.21
CA GLY A 343 10.93 -4.23 29.53
C GLY A 343 10.47 -5.70 29.54
N SER A 344 9.22 -5.93 29.88
CA SER A 344 8.59 -7.26 29.85
C SER A 344 8.13 -7.70 28.45
N PHE A 345 8.00 -6.77 27.51
CA PHE A 345 7.49 -7.04 26.16
C PHE A 345 8.60 -7.62 25.27
N LEU A 346 8.32 -8.79 24.67
CA LEU A 346 9.20 -9.46 23.72
C LEU A 346 8.75 -9.12 22.29
N ALA A 347 9.46 -8.20 21.65
CA ALA A 347 9.12 -7.71 20.32
C ALA A 347 9.63 -8.62 19.19
N THR A 348 10.76 -9.31 19.41
CA THR A 348 11.37 -10.27 18.48
C THR A 348 11.98 -11.41 19.30
N ASP A 349 11.74 -12.66 18.92
CA ASP A 349 12.16 -13.87 19.61
C ASP A 349 12.91 -14.83 18.70
N ARG A 350 14.23 -14.84 18.79
CA ARG A 350 15.17 -15.76 18.13
C ARG A 350 14.96 -15.87 16.59
N VAL A 351 14.78 -14.73 15.95
CA VAL A 351 14.64 -14.68 14.48
C VAL A 351 15.99 -14.93 13.82
N SER A 352 16.04 -15.90 12.89
CA SER A 352 17.24 -16.27 12.15
C SER A 352 16.95 -16.40 10.66
N PHE A 353 17.73 -15.73 9.81
CA PHE A 353 17.68 -15.83 8.36
C PHE A 353 18.97 -15.26 7.73
N GLU A 354 19.15 -15.53 6.44
CA GLU A 354 20.24 -15.02 5.62
C GLU A 354 19.68 -14.43 4.33
N VAL A 355 20.27 -13.32 3.87
CA VAL A 355 19.94 -12.69 2.58
C VAL A 355 21.14 -12.79 1.65
N GLN A 356 20.90 -13.33 0.47
CA GLN A 356 21.94 -13.53 -0.53
C GLN A 356 22.20 -12.25 -1.32
N ARG A 357 23.34 -12.17 -1.98
CA ARG A 357 23.73 -11.03 -2.79
C ARG A 357 22.79 -10.84 -3.99
N GLY A 358 22.37 -9.58 -4.26
CA GLY A 358 21.46 -9.24 -5.35
C GLY A 358 20.04 -9.77 -5.17
N GLU A 359 19.74 -10.32 -3.98
CA GLU A 359 18.42 -10.82 -3.63
C GLU A 359 17.49 -9.68 -3.21
N ILE A 360 16.24 -9.74 -3.62
CA ILE A 360 15.14 -8.97 -3.02
C ILE A 360 14.49 -9.85 -1.96
N PHE A 361 14.72 -9.54 -0.70
CA PHE A 361 14.23 -10.30 0.44
C PHE A 361 13.08 -9.57 1.13
N GLY A 362 11.90 -10.21 1.19
CA GLY A 362 10.70 -9.67 1.82
C GLY A 362 10.58 -10.07 3.29
N LEU A 363 10.40 -9.11 4.19
CA LEU A 363 10.05 -9.36 5.59
C LEU A 363 8.58 -8.98 5.81
N LEU A 364 7.71 -9.97 5.87
CA LEU A 364 6.25 -9.81 5.86
C LEU A 364 5.61 -10.21 7.18
N GLY A 365 4.43 -9.68 7.45
CA GLY A 365 3.63 -10.00 8.63
C GLY A 365 2.70 -8.87 9.03
N PRO A 366 1.78 -9.09 9.99
CA PRO A 366 0.85 -8.07 10.46
C PRO A 366 1.54 -6.94 11.22
N ASN A 367 0.79 -5.89 11.50
CA ASN A 367 1.26 -4.80 12.35
C ASN A 367 1.53 -5.31 13.77
N GLY A 368 2.67 -4.90 14.33
CA GLY A 368 3.10 -5.38 15.66
C GLY A 368 3.76 -6.76 15.66
N ALA A 369 3.91 -7.42 14.51
CA ALA A 369 4.57 -8.74 14.40
C ALA A 369 6.07 -8.74 14.74
N GLY A 370 6.72 -7.57 14.83
CA GLY A 370 8.15 -7.45 15.08
C GLY A 370 8.99 -7.11 13.83
N LYS A 371 8.37 -6.94 12.64
CA LYS A 371 9.07 -6.61 11.38
C LYS A 371 10.00 -5.42 11.51
N SER A 372 9.46 -4.24 11.83
CA SER A 372 10.27 -3.01 11.93
C SER A 372 11.30 -3.08 13.07
N THR A 373 11.06 -3.89 14.11
CA THR A 373 12.04 -4.13 15.18
C THR A 373 13.22 -4.95 14.64
N THR A 374 12.96 -6.06 13.95
CA THR A 374 13.97 -6.90 13.29
C THR A 374 14.74 -6.08 12.27
N PHE A 375 14.05 -5.36 11.41
CA PHE A 375 14.60 -4.50 10.38
C PHE A 375 15.55 -3.43 10.94
N LYS A 376 15.16 -2.75 12.04
CA LYS A 376 16.02 -1.76 12.71
C LYS A 376 17.24 -2.37 13.36
N MET A 377 17.15 -3.61 13.83
CA MET A 377 18.33 -4.34 14.32
C MET A 377 19.31 -4.62 13.19
N GLU A 378 18.82 -5.07 12.02
CA GLU A 378 19.63 -5.32 10.81
C GLU A 378 20.24 -4.05 10.19
N CYS A 379 19.61 -2.88 10.40
CA CYS A 379 20.20 -1.59 9.98
C CYS A 379 21.21 -1.02 10.99
N GLY A 380 21.42 -1.68 12.15
CA GLY A 380 22.22 -1.13 13.23
C GLY A 380 21.63 0.11 13.91
N LEU A 381 20.31 0.34 13.74
CA LEU A 381 19.56 1.44 14.37
C LEU A 381 19.01 1.05 15.74
N LEU A 382 18.93 -0.24 16.02
CA LEU A 382 18.46 -0.78 17.28
C LEU A 382 19.38 -1.93 17.73
N LYS A 383 19.91 -1.85 18.93
CA LYS A 383 20.73 -2.93 19.49
C LYS A 383 19.85 -4.13 19.87
N ALA A 384 20.23 -5.33 19.43
CA ALA A 384 19.60 -6.58 19.87
C ALA A 384 19.81 -6.80 21.38
N SER A 385 18.85 -7.46 22.03
CA SER A 385 19.00 -7.92 23.42
C SER A 385 19.81 -9.22 23.49
N HIS A 386 19.65 -10.10 22.49
CA HIS A 386 20.41 -11.33 22.27
C HIS A 386 20.52 -11.62 20.77
N GLY A 387 21.43 -12.51 20.40
CA GLY A 387 21.71 -12.85 19.01
C GLY A 387 22.64 -11.86 18.33
N GLN A 388 22.95 -12.12 17.05
CA GLN A 388 23.91 -11.36 16.26
C GLN A 388 23.35 -11.04 14.89
N ALA A 389 23.69 -9.86 14.38
CA ALA A 389 23.39 -9.45 13.02
C ALA A 389 24.66 -8.93 12.35
N HIS A 390 24.83 -9.27 11.07
CA HIS A 390 25.93 -8.78 10.24
C HIS A 390 25.39 -8.22 8.94
N VAL A 391 25.99 -7.14 8.47
CA VAL A 391 25.76 -6.58 7.13
C VAL A 391 27.09 -6.38 6.46
N MET A 392 27.25 -6.94 5.27
CA MET A 392 28.51 -6.90 4.51
C MET A 392 29.71 -7.42 5.31
N GLY A 393 29.47 -8.42 6.20
CA GLY A 393 30.49 -8.98 7.09
C GLY A 393 30.79 -8.15 8.33
N TYR A 394 30.21 -6.94 8.48
CA TYR A 394 30.37 -6.09 9.68
C TYR A 394 29.39 -6.49 10.77
N PRO A 395 29.85 -6.89 11.96
CA PRO A 395 28.97 -7.15 13.09
C PRO A 395 28.36 -5.85 13.61
N LEU A 396 27.02 -5.81 13.71
CA LEU A 396 26.27 -4.58 14.03
C LEU A 396 26.37 -4.16 15.51
N ASP A 397 26.77 -5.05 16.39
CA ASP A 397 27.05 -4.77 17.79
C ASP A 397 28.39 -4.08 18.03
N GLN A 398 29.39 -4.33 17.15
CA GLN A 398 30.76 -3.84 17.28
C GLN A 398 31.10 -2.71 16.30
N SER A 399 30.59 -2.79 15.06
CA SER A 399 30.93 -1.89 13.98
C SER A 399 29.72 -1.27 13.26
N PRO A 400 28.72 -0.71 14.00
CA PRO A 400 27.47 -0.23 13.40
C PRO A 400 27.68 0.95 12.43
N SER A 401 28.70 1.77 12.65
CA SER A 401 28.99 2.93 11.79
C SER A 401 29.57 2.51 10.43
N GLN A 402 30.43 1.48 10.39
CA GLN A 402 30.99 0.95 9.16
C GLN A 402 29.91 0.24 8.34
N ALA A 403 29.07 -0.56 9.00
CA ALA A 403 27.92 -1.20 8.36
C ALA A 403 26.98 -0.15 7.75
N ARG A 404 26.63 0.92 8.50
CA ARG A 404 25.72 1.98 8.02
C ARG A 404 26.26 2.78 6.83
N GLN A 405 27.56 2.84 6.62
CA GLN A 405 28.13 3.44 5.42
C GLN A 405 27.91 2.61 4.16
N GLN A 406 27.66 1.30 4.31
CA GLN A 406 27.42 0.35 3.22
C GLN A 406 25.94 0.19 2.88
N LEU A 407 25.05 0.87 3.58
CA LEU A 407 23.61 0.68 3.38
C LEU A 407 22.88 1.99 3.08
N GLY A 408 21.86 1.89 2.22
CA GLY A 408 20.81 2.89 2.10
C GLY A 408 19.62 2.49 2.94
N TYR A 409 18.97 3.45 3.57
CA TYR A 409 17.82 3.20 4.44
C TYR A 409 16.67 4.14 4.13
N MET A 410 15.50 3.57 3.88
CA MET A 410 14.25 4.27 3.73
C MET A 410 13.29 3.86 4.86
N ALA A 411 12.98 4.76 5.76
CA ALA A 411 12.11 4.49 6.90
C ALA A 411 10.62 4.57 6.54
N GLN A 412 9.78 3.82 7.25
CA GLN A 412 8.32 3.81 7.13
C GLN A 412 7.70 5.20 7.36
N LYS A 413 8.10 5.89 8.44
CA LYS A 413 7.77 7.30 8.62
C LYS A 413 8.90 8.10 7.99
N PHE A 414 8.55 8.96 7.03
CA PHE A 414 9.53 9.72 6.27
C PHE A 414 10.65 10.25 7.16
N ALA A 415 11.88 9.74 6.95
CA ALA A 415 13.09 10.26 7.57
C ALA A 415 13.51 11.61 6.95
N LEU A 416 12.67 12.17 6.06
CA LEU A 416 12.88 13.47 5.44
C LEU A 416 12.62 14.58 6.45
N TYR A 417 13.36 15.66 6.32
CA TYR A 417 13.10 16.87 7.08
C TYR A 417 11.96 17.64 6.42
N GLY A 418 10.76 17.54 6.98
CA GLY A 418 9.53 18.10 6.42
C GLY A 418 9.57 19.61 6.21
N GLN A 419 10.29 20.32 7.09
CA GLN A 419 10.50 21.78 7.03
C GLN A 419 11.57 22.21 6.02
N LEU A 420 12.30 21.26 5.44
CA LEU A 420 13.25 21.52 4.35
C LEU A 420 12.57 21.30 3.00
N THR A 421 13.01 22.06 2.01
CA THR A 421 12.58 21.84 0.61
C THR A 421 13.15 20.53 0.06
N VAL A 422 12.63 20.08 -1.07
CA VAL A 422 13.17 18.93 -1.81
C VAL A 422 14.66 19.12 -2.09
N ALA A 423 15.05 20.28 -2.61
CA ALA A 423 16.46 20.60 -2.89
C ALA A 423 17.33 20.54 -1.62
N GLN A 424 16.83 21.07 -0.51
CA GLN A 424 17.57 21.07 0.77
C GLN A 424 17.70 19.66 1.35
N ASN A 425 16.65 18.80 1.24
CA ASN A 425 16.74 17.39 1.65
C ASN A 425 17.80 16.65 0.83
N LEU A 426 17.79 16.78 -0.51
CA LEU A 426 18.80 16.15 -1.38
C LEU A 426 20.22 16.62 -1.02
N ALA A 427 20.42 17.92 -0.80
CA ALA A 427 21.71 18.48 -0.40
C ALA A 427 22.16 17.96 0.98
N PHE A 428 21.25 17.86 1.93
CA PHE A 428 21.52 17.37 3.28
C PHE A 428 21.95 15.90 3.29
N PHE A 429 21.14 15.02 2.68
CA PHE A 429 21.43 13.60 2.67
C PHE A 429 22.68 13.25 1.85
N SER A 430 22.90 13.91 0.71
CA SER A 430 24.14 13.76 -0.05
C SER A 430 25.37 14.13 0.79
N GLY A 431 25.26 15.19 1.61
CA GLY A 431 26.31 15.62 2.53
C GLY A 431 26.61 14.62 3.63
N ILE A 432 25.58 13.96 4.21
CA ILE A 432 25.73 12.90 5.22
C ILE A 432 26.51 11.73 4.66
N TYR A 433 26.24 11.33 3.41
CA TYR A 433 26.97 10.25 2.73
C TYR A 433 28.33 10.67 2.15
N GLY A 434 28.82 11.86 2.52
CA GLY A 434 30.15 12.33 2.18
C GLY A 434 30.32 12.86 0.75
N LEU A 435 29.23 13.03 0.01
CA LEU A 435 29.28 13.65 -1.31
C LEU A 435 29.58 15.16 -1.19
N ARG A 436 30.51 15.70 -1.99
CA ARG A 436 30.96 17.09 -1.93
C ARG A 436 31.15 17.66 -3.34
N GLY A 437 31.02 19.00 -3.44
CA GLY A 437 31.37 19.76 -4.64
C GLY A 437 30.66 19.28 -5.91
N GLN A 438 31.41 19.13 -7.00
CA GLN A 438 30.85 18.72 -8.31
C GLN A 438 30.21 17.34 -8.29
N ARG A 439 30.78 16.37 -7.55
CA ARG A 439 30.20 15.02 -7.41
C ARG A 439 28.83 15.07 -6.74
N GLN A 440 28.68 15.90 -5.71
CA GLN A 440 27.38 16.12 -5.04
C GLN A 440 26.35 16.71 -6.00
N ALA A 441 26.72 17.81 -6.68
CA ALA A 441 25.83 18.47 -7.64
C ALA A 441 25.39 17.52 -8.76
N HIS A 442 26.32 16.74 -9.31
CA HIS A 442 26.04 15.78 -10.35
C HIS A 442 25.07 14.68 -9.88
N LYS A 443 25.29 14.09 -8.69
CA LYS A 443 24.40 13.07 -8.13
C LYS A 443 23.00 13.61 -7.81
N ILE A 444 22.91 14.83 -7.28
CA ILE A 444 21.62 15.47 -7.06
C ILE A 444 20.88 15.66 -8.39
N ALA A 445 21.54 16.15 -9.45
CA ALA A 445 20.93 16.31 -10.76
C ALA A 445 20.41 14.98 -11.32
N GLN A 446 21.18 13.89 -11.20
CA GLN A 446 20.76 12.55 -11.60
C GLN A 446 19.51 12.09 -10.84
N MET A 447 19.44 12.30 -9.52
CA MET A 447 18.27 11.94 -8.72
C MET A 447 17.04 12.77 -9.07
N VAL A 448 17.23 14.08 -9.31
CA VAL A 448 16.16 14.98 -9.73
C VAL A 448 15.55 14.54 -11.07
N GLU A 449 16.37 14.13 -12.01
CA GLU A 449 15.94 13.62 -13.31
C GLU A 449 15.25 12.25 -13.18
N ALA A 450 15.89 11.26 -12.54
CA ALA A 450 15.39 9.89 -12.40
C ALA A 450 14.04 9.79 -11.69
N PHE A 451 13.79 10.68 -10.72
CA PHE A 451 12.56 10.70 -9.92
C PHE A 451 11.59 11.84 -10.29
N ALA A 452 11.84 12.56 -11.39
CA ALA A 452 11.00 13.68 -11.87
C ALA A 452 10.73 14.74 -10.78
N LEU A 453 11.72 15.07 -9.96
CA LEU A 453 11.60 16.00 -8.84
C LEU A 453 11.78 17.49 -9.21
N ALA A 454 12.15 17.79 -10.45
CA ALA A 454 12.48 19.16 -10.88
C ALA A 454 11.40 20.21 -10.54
N PRO A 455 10.08 19.97 -10.78
CA PRO A 455 9.03 20.94 -10.45
C PRO A 455 8.85 21.18 -8.95
N TYR A 456 9.32 20.26 -8.12
CA TYR A 456 9.11 20.25 -6.66
C TYR A 456 10.33 20.72 -5.86
N LEU A 457 11.45 21.07 -6.51
CA LEU A 457 12.69 21.48 -5.82
C LEU A 457 12.49 22.58 -4.76
N PRO A 458 11.67 23.64 -4.98
CA PRO A 458 11.43 24.68 -3.98
C PRO A 458 10.34 24.32 -2.96
N VAL A 459 9.66 23.19 -3.13
CA VAL A 459 8.51 22.79 -2.29
C VAL A 459 8.99 22.14 -1.00
N LEU A 460 8.35 22.45 0.12
CA LEU A 460 8.61 21.81 1.42
C LEU A 460 8.23 20.33 1.37
N ALA A 461 9.07 19.46 1.92
CA ALA A 461 8.85 18.02 1.88
C ALA A 461 7.53 17.58 2.54
N ASP A 462 7.09 18.26 3.61
CA ASP A 462 5.81 17.97 4.27
C ASP A 462 4.58 18.26 3.41
N THR A 463 4.69 19.14 2.43
CA THR A 463 3.57 19.53 1.56
C THR A 463 3.48 18.71 0.27
N LEU A 464 4.47 17.85 0.00
CA LEU A 464 4.46 16.98 -1.17
C LEU A 464 3.32 15.95 -1.10
N PRO A 465 2.73 15.58 -2.23
CA PRO A 465 1.93 14.36 -2.35
C PRO A 465 2.75 13.13 -1.92
N LEU A 466 2.06 12.10 -1.39
CA LEU A 466 2.72 10.93 -0.80
C LEU A 466 3.67 10.23 -1.78
N GLY A 467 3.27 10.01 -3.02
CA GLY A 467 4.12 9.39 -4.04
C GLY A 467 5.43 10.17 -4.29
N PHE A 468 5.40 11.51 -4.27
CA PHE A 468 6.61 12.32 -4.40
C PHE A 468 7.47 12.33 -3.13
N LYS A 469 6.86 12.19 -1.95
CA LYS A 469 7.62 11.96 -0.70
C LYS A 469 8.39 10.65 -0.77
N GLN A 470 7.75 9.58 -1.28
CA GLN A 470 8.39 8.28 -1.44
C GLN A 470 9.54 8.34 -2.45
N ARG A 471 9.34 8.99 -3.61
CA ARG A 471 10.40 9.21 -4.61
C ARG A 471 11.59 9.97 -4.02
N LEU A 472 11.34 11.04 -3.26
CA LEU A 472 12.39 11.81 -2.58
C LEU A 472 13.12 10.95 -1.52
N ALA A 473 12.39 10.16 -0.75
CA ALA A 473 12.97 9.28 0.27
C ALA A 473 13.87 8.21 -0.36
N LEU A 474 13.42 7.58 -1.46
CA LEU A 474 14.23 6.62 -2.20
C LEU A 474 15.47 7.29 -2.82
N ALA A 475 15.31 8.46 -3.47
CA ALA A 475 16.41 9.23 -4.02
C ALA A 475 17.49 9.51 -2.96
N CYS A 476 17.10 9.93 -1.76
CA CYS A 476 18.02 10.15 -0.64
C CYS A 476 18.70 8.85 -0.18
N ALA A 477 18.01 7.70 -0.21
CA ALA A 477 18.54 6.42 0.24
C ALA A 477 19.54 5.80 -0.75
N VAL A 478 19.44 6.10 -2.06
CA VAL A 478 20.24 5.44 -3.12
C VAL A 478 21.36 6.30 -3.71
N MET A 479 21.36 7.63 -3.47
CA MET A 479 22.26 8.57 -4.15
C MET A 479 23.77 8.29 -3.95
N HIS A 480 24.14 7.58 -2.89
CA HIS A 480 25.51 7.19 -2.60
C HIS A 480 25.89 5.79 -3.13
N GLU A 481 24.97 5.17 -3.91
CA GLU A 481 25.13 3.85 -4.54
C GLU A 481 25.45 2.72 -3.53
N PRO A 482 24.61 2.52 -2.51
CA PRO A 482 24.86 1.50 -1.50
C PRO A 482 24.76 0.08 -2.08
N PRO A 483 25.62 -0.86 -1.65
CA PRO A 483 25.50 -2.28 -2.04
C PRO A 483 24.31 -2.99 -1.37
N VAL A 484 23.78 -2.42 -0.29
CA VAL A 484 22.62 -2.95 0.45
C VAL A 484 21.59 -1.85 0.65
N LEU A 485 20.34 -2.15 0.35
CA LEU A 485 19.22 -1.21 0.49
C LEU A 485 18.16 -1.78 1.42
N PHE A 486 17.81 -1.04 2.43
CA PHE A 486 16.73 -1.34 3.37
C PHE A 486 15.54 -0.43 3.12
N LEU A 487 14.37 -1.01 2.82
CA LEU A 487 13.13 -0.30 2.50
C LEU A 487 12.02 -0.71 3.47
N ASP A 488 11.64 0.18 4.39
CA ASP A 488 10.60 -0.09 5.39
C ASP A 488 9.24 0.41 4.89
N GLU A 489 8.39 -0.50 4.40
CA GLU A 489 7.07 -0.24 3.80
C GLU A 489 7.10 0.85 2.70
N PRO A 490 7.94 0.70 1.66
CA PRO A 490 8.24 1.78 0.73
C PRO A 490 7.05 2.22 -0.13
N THR A 491 6.05 1.38 -0.31
CA THR A 491 4.88 1.60 -1.17
C THR A 491 3.58 1.74 -0.39
N SER A 492 3.67 1.88 0.94
CA SER A 492 2.48 2.03 1.78
C SER A 492 1.74 3.33 1.45
N GLY A 493 0.45 3.20 1.11
CA GLY A 493 -0.43 4.32 0.78
C GLY A 493 -0.24 4.92 -0.61
N VAL A 494 0.69 4.43 -1.45
CA VAL A 494 0.82 4.92 -2.82
C VAL A 494 -0.11 4.20 -3.79
N ASP A 495 -0.47 4.90 -4.85
CA ASP A 495 -1.31 4.38 -5.91
C ASP A 495 -0.62 3.27 -6.73
N PRO A 496 -1.39 2.47 -7.49
CA PRO A 496 -0.86 1.35 -8.26
C PRO A 496 0.19 1.74 -9.31
N ALA A 497 0.04 2.88 -9.98
CA ALA A 497 1.00 3.31 -11.01
C ALA A 497 2.34 3.71 -10.37
N THR A 498 2.31 4.48 -9.28
CA THR A 498 3.50 4.83 -8.50
C THR A 498 4.14 3.57 -7.90
N ARG A 499 3.34 2.58 -7.44
CA ARG A 499 3.84 1.29 -6.95
C ARG A 499 4.59 0.52 -8.06
N ARG A 500 4.04 0.46 -9.28
CA ARG A 500 4.71 -0.16 -10.44
C ARG A 500 6.07 0.47 -10.73
N GLU A 501 6.13 1.80 -10.74
CA GLU A 501 7.36 2.56 -10.96
C GLU A 501 8.41 2.24 -9.87
N PHE A 502 7.98 2.22 -8.61
CA PHE A 502 8.85 1.90 -7.48
C PHE A 502 9.46 0.50 -7.59
N TRP A 503 8.63 -0.49 -7.92
CA TRP A 503 9.09 -1.86 -8.12
C TRP A 503 9.96 -2.03 -9.37
N SER A 504 9.75 -1.22 -10.41
CA SER A 504 10.67 -1.16 -11.57
C SER A 504 12.06 -0.70 -11.14
N HIS A 505 12.15 0.33 -10.28
CA HIS A 505 13.43 0.79 -9.73
C HIS A 505 14.09 -0.27 -8.83
N ILE A 506 13.33 -0.90 -7.94
CA ILE A 506 13.81 -1.98 -7.06
C ILE A 506 14.38 -3.15 -7.88
N ASN A 507 13.63 -3.63 -8.88
CA ASN A 507 14.08 -4.71 -9.76
C ASN A 507 15.34 -4.31 -10.54
N GLY A 508 15.38 -3.08 -11.06
CA GLY A 508 16.55 -2.56 -11.79
C GLY A 508 17.81 -2.48 -10.93
N LEU A 509 17.69 -2.07 -9.67
CA LEU A 509 18.81 -2.07 -8.70
C LEU A 509 19.29 -3.49 -8.38
N ALA A 510 18.36 -4.42 -8.16
CA ALA A 510 18.71 -5.82 -7.90
C ALA A 510 19.41 -6.48 -9.10
N ASP A 511 19.02 -6.15 -10.34
CA ASP A 511 19.70 -6.56 -11.57
C ASP A 511 21.15 -6.03 -11.65
N LYS A 512 21.46 -4.95 -10.96
CA LYS A 512 22.81 -4.40 -10.82
C LYS A 512 23.60 -5.00 -9.64
N GLY A 513 23.04 -5.99 -8.95
CA GLY A 513 23.66 -6.67 -7.83
C GLY A 513 23.47 -6.01 -6.47
N VAL A 514 22.62 -4.96 -6.36
CA VAL A 514 22.24 -4.37 -5.07
C VAL A 514 21.37 -5.37 -4.32
N THR A 515 21.73 -5.67 -3.07
CA THR A 515 20.92 -6.52 -2.20
C THR A 515 19.85 -5.69 -1.52
N ILE A 516 18.59 -6.12 -1.60
CA ILE A 516 17.46 -5.29 -1.13
C ILE A 516 16.63 -6.06 -0.11
N MET A 517 16.46 -5.49 1.07
CA MET A 517 15.54 -5.98 2.08
C MET A 517 14.32 -5.05 2.17
N VAL A 518 13.13 -5.60 1.99
CA VAL A 518 11.88 -4.85 1.98
C VAL A 518 10.98 -5.35 3.10
N THR A 519 10.43 -4.45 3.91
CA THR A 519 9.27 -4.80 4.74
C THR A 519 8.00 -4.37 4.01
N THR A 520 6.98 -5.20 4.06
CA THR A 520 5.64 -4.84 3.58
C THR A 520 4.58 -5.61 4.34
N HIS A 521 3.38 -5.06 4.36
CA HIS A 521 2.17 -5.75 4.80
C HIS A 521 1.27 -6.10 3.60
N PHE A 522 1.67 -5.75 2.37
CA PHE A 522 0.99 -6.10 1.14
C PHE A 522 1.43 -7.47 0.65
N MET A 523 0.50 -8.42 0.65
CA MET A 523 0.81 -9.79 0.26
C MET A 523 1.10 -9.92 -1.24
N ASP A 524 0.54 -9.04 -2.09
CA ASP A 524 0.84 -9.02 -3.52
C ASP A 524 2.29 -8.58 -3.81
N GLU A 525 2.87 -7.71 -2.98
CA GLU A 525 4.27 -7.31 -3.12
C GLU A 525 5.25 -8.43 -2.77
N ALA A 526 4.81 -9.39 -1.97
CA ALA A 526 5.57 -10.60 -1.69
C ALA A 526 5.93 -11.38 -2.95
N GLU A 527 5.05 -11.36 -3.96
CA GLU A 527 5.27 -12.04 -5.24
C GLU A 527 6.46 -11.46 -6.05
N TYR A 528 6.86 -10.22 -5.78
CA TYR A 528 8.00 -9.57 -6.44
C TYR A 528 9.33 -9.93 -5.79
N CYS A 529 9.32 -10.44 -4.55
CA CYS A 529 10.52 -10.85 -3.83
C CYS A 529 11.09 -12.17 -4.36
N ASP A 530 12.39 -12.38 -4.18
CA ASP A 530 13.04 -13.67 -4.46
C ASP A 530 12.73 -14.68 -3.35
N ARG A 531 12.84 -14.23 -2.09
CA ARG A 531 12.48 -15.00 -0.89
C ARG A 531 11.78 -14.12 0.13
N ILE A 532 11.02 -14.77 1.01
CA ILE A 532 10.16 -14.12 1.99
C ILE A 532 10.34 -14.78 3.34
N ALA A 533 10.46 -13.97 4.38
CA ALA A 533 10.31 -14.37 5.77
C ALA A 533 8.97 -13.84 6.32
N PHE A 534 8.07 -14.72 6.71
CA PHE A 534 6.86 -14.37 7.45
C PHE A 534 7.16 -14.26 8.94
N ILE A 535 6.90 -13.09 9.51
CA ILE A 535 7.03 -12.81 10.95
C ILE A 535 5.64 -12.72 11.58
N TYR A 536 5.46 -13.46 12.67
CA TYR A 536 4.24 -13.41 13.46
C TYR A 536 4.57 -13.48 14.96
N ARG A 537 4.02 -12.56 15.76
CA ARG A 537 4.26 -12.46 17.23
C ARG A 537 5.76 -12.49 17.60
N GLY A 538 6.59 -11.81 16.84
CA GLY A 538 8.03 -11.72 17.06
C GLY A 538 8.84 -12.93 16.60
N ARG A 539 8.23 -13.94 15.99
CA ARG A 539 8.89 -15.17 15.54
C ARG A 539 8.85 -15.33 14.03
N LEU A 540 9.84 -16.01 13.49
CA LEU A 540 9.84 -16.46 12.10
C LEU A 540 8.84 -17.61 11.97
N LEU A 541 7.77 -17.39 11.21
CA LEU A 541 6.72 -18.37 10.95
C LEU A 541 7.08 -19.31 9.79
N ALA A 542 7.55 -18.73 8.70
CA ALA A 542 7.97 -19.45 7.50
C ALA A 542 9.00 -18.64 6.71
N LEU A 543 9.87 -19.35 5.97
CA LEU A 543 10.88 -18.81 5.07
C LEU A 543 10.90 -19.63 3.78
N GLY A 544 10.94 -18.96 2.64
CA GLY A 544 11.00 -19.60 1.31
C GLY A 544 10.71 -18.63 0.18
N THR A 545 10.70 -19.13 -1.05
CA THR A 545 10.20 -18.41 -2.21
C THR A 545 8.67 -18.25 -2.13
N PRO A 546 8.07 -17.25 -2.83
CA PRO A 546 6.62 -17.11 -2.88
C PRO A 546 5.90 -18.41 -3.25
N ASP A 547 6.41 -19.13 -4.26
CA ASP A 547 5.78 -20.37 -4.74
C ASP A 547 5.92 -21.52 -3.76
N GLU A 548 7.08 -21.67 -3.07
CA GLU A 548 7.25 -22.65 -2.00
C GLU A 548 6.26 -22.41 -0.85
N LEU A 549 6.06 -21.16 -0.47
CA LEU A 549 5.14 -20.81 0.62
C LEU A 549 3.68 -21.05 0.23
N LYS A 550 3.29 -20.75 -1.01
CA LYS A 550 1.97 -21.08 -1.55
C LYS A 550 1.75 -22.60 -1.66
N ALA A 551 2.76 -23.34 -2.13
CA ALA A 551 2.69 -24.79 -2.28
C ALA A 551 2.46 -25.53 -0.94
N ARG A 552 2.96 -24.99 0.18
CA ARG A 552 2.75 -25.60 1.51
C ARG A 552 1.28 -25.70 1.91
N ILE A 553 0.43 -24.78 1.42
CA ILE A 553 -0.98 -24.70 1.77
C ILE A 553 -1.91 -25.12 0.63
N ALA A 554 -1.36 -25.42 -0.55
CA ALA A 554 -2.14 -25.86 -1.70
C ALA A 554 -2.88 -27.17 -1.35
N SER A 555 -4.17 -27.24 -1.70
CA SER A 555 -5.05 -28.38 -1.46
C SER A 555 -5.95 -28.61 -2.67
N ALA A 556 -6.69 -29.73 -2.67
CA ALA A 556 -7.66 -30.01 -3.73
C ALA A 556 -8.72 -28.90 -3.87
N ASP A 557 -9.11 -28.28 -2.75
CA ASP A 557 -10.12 -27.21 -2.72
C ASP A 557 -9.52 -25.84 -3.07
N CYS A 558 -8.19 -25.68 -2.95
CA CYS A 558 -7.47 -24.44 -3.26
C CYS A 558 -6.13 -24.77 -3.94
N PRO A 559 -6.12 -25.13 -5.23
CA PRO A 559 -4.92 -25.59 -5.92
C PRO A 559 -3.90 -24.47 -6.21
N ALA A 560 -4.33 -23.23 -6.27
CA ALA A 560 -3.50 -22.05 -6.54
C ALA A 560 -3.78 -20.92 -5.53
N PRO A 561 -3.35 -21.08 -4.26
CA PRO A 561 -3.62 -20.09 -3.23
C PRO A 561 -2.86 -18.77 -3.49
N SER A 562 -3.46 -17.66 -3.07
CA SER A 562 -2.77 -16.37 -3.03
C SER A 562 -1.77 -16.31 -1.86
N MET A 563 -0.83 -15.34 -1.90
CA MET A 563 0.09 -15.11 -0.78
C MET A 563 -0.65 -14.71 0.51
N GLU A 564 -1.78 -14.00 0.39
CA GLU A 564 -2.62 -13.66 1.55
C GLU A 564 -3.24 -14.91 2.17
N GLN A 565 -3.78 -15.81 1.35
CA GLN A 565 -4.30 -17.11 1.82
C GLN A 565 -3.20 -17.96 2.46
N ALA A 566 -1.98 -17.96 1.87
CA ALA A 566 -0.84 -18.66 2.42
C ALA A 566 -0.48 -18.12 3.82
N PHE A 567 -0.42 -16.80 3.96
CA PHE A 567 -0.12 -16.17 5.24
C PHE A 567 -1.19 -16.48 6.30
N ILE A 568 -2.48 -16.29 5.96
CA ILE A 568 -3.59 -16.53 6.89
C ILE A 568 -3.57 -17.99 7.37
N ARG A 569 -3.41 -18.95 6.46
CA ARG A 569 -3.39 -20.37 6.80
C ARG A 569 -2.23 -20.75 7.71
N LEU A 570 -1.03 -20.24 7.41
CA LEU A 570 0.16 -20.45 8.24
C LEU A 570 0.00 -19.84 9.64
N VAL A 571 -0.70 -18.71 9.76
CA VAL A 571 -1.01 -18.10 11.07
C VAL A 571 -2.02 -18.96 11.84
N GLU A 572 -3.08 -19.44 11.18
CA GLU A 572 -4.09 -20.33 11.78
C GLU A 572 -3.46 -21.63 12.29
N GLU A 573 -2.51 -22.20 11.54
CA GLU A 573 -1.78 -23.41 11.94
C GLU A 573 -0.81 -23.19 13.11
N ALA A 574 -0.28 -21.96 13.24
CA ALA A 574 0.62 -21.59 14.35
C ALA A 574 -0.12 -21.19 15.63
N GLU A 575 -1.41 -20.89 15.55
CA GLU A 575 -2.23 -20.63 16.72
C GLU A 575 -2.78 -21.96 17.24
N PRO A 576 -2.51 -22.33 18.51
CA PRO A 576 -3.19 -23.49 19.09
C PRO A 576 -4.69 -23.23 19.06
N CYS A 577 -5.47 -24.22 18.60
CA CYS A 577 -6.93 -24.20 18.66
C CYS A 577 -7.36 -23.82 20.09
N PRO A 578 -8.28 -22.85 20.28
CA PRO A 578 -8.71 -22.37 21.59
C PRO A 578 -9.36 -23.48 22.42
#